data_517648c85a8c541fad2763679274dc40
#
_entry.id   517648c85a8c541fad2763679274dc40
#
_cell.length_a   1.000
_cell.length_b   1.000
_cell.length_c   1.000
_cell.angle_alpha   90.00
_cell.angle_beta   90.00
_cell.angle_gamma   90.00
#
_symmetry.space_group_name_H-M   'P 1'
#
loop_
_entity.id
_entity.type
_entity.pdbx_description
1 polymer ?
#
loop_
_entity_poly.entity_id
_entity_poly.type
_entity_poly.pdbx_seq_one_letter_code
_entity_poly.pdbx_strand_id
1 'polypeptide(L)'
;NHVFMGITLTMKNLFGLPPMIPPEGRTRSYYHHFIRLSYVLPDLGLITNPCLNIIDALTGQWGREWGGEGRICNALIAGDHTVATDVCGMTLMGHDPYADWPTPPFRRDRNHLLIAANGGFGSLNMEEIDFQSEVQGPLADFDSVATDSEEIVDSWRRTTCEQGLIYREKQKKIIDAHRGQYVYMQDGKVVWNGSDPTNLGSRRKLSGNRKDSALWLKYVDPDEKEGEHFERYEECLQMAS
;
A
#
# COMPACT_ATOMS: atom_id res chain seq x y z
N ASN A 1 6.96 9.00 -9.36
CA ASN A 1 7.28 7.84 -8.51
C ASN A 1 6.93 8.09 -7.03
N HIS A 2 6.90 7.05 -6.24
CA HIS A 2 6.53 7.09 -4.82
C HIS A 2 7.41 6.12 -4.01
N VAL A 3 7.96 6.59 -2.90
CA VAL A 3 8.88 5.79 -2.08
C VAL A 3 8.23 4.49 -1.57
N PHE A 4 6.95 4.54 -1.12
CA PHE A 4 6.24 3.36 -0.64
C PHE A 4 5.63 2.53 -1.75
N MET A 5 5.04 3.18 -2.76
CA MET A 5 4.17 2.53 -3.74
C MET A 5 4.80 2.32 -5.11
N GLY A 6 6.06 2.71 -5.28
CA GLY A 6 6.72 2.71 -6.58
C GLY A 6 6.18 3.78 -7.53
N ILE A 7 4.88 3.78 -7.76
CA ILE A 7 4.18 4.73 -8.64
C ILE A 7 3.11 5.53 -7.89
N THR A 8 2.76 6.69 -8.43
CA THR A 8 1.65 7.55 -7.96
C THR A 8 0.85 7.99 -9.17
N LEU A 9 -0.27 7.34 -9.42
CA LEU A 9 -1.16 7.58 -10.53
C LEU A 9 -2.62 7.65 -10.03
N THR A 10 -3.61 7.26 -10.84
CA THR A 10 -5.02 7.48 -10.51
C THR A 10 -5.50 6.66 -9.31
N MET A 11 -5.12 5.39 -9.22
CA MET A 11 -5.51 4.53 -8.07
C MET A 11 -4.96 5.08 -6.76
N LYS A 12 -3.69 5.51 -6.73
CA LYS A 12 -3.08 6.10 -5.53
C LYS A 12 -3.77 7.40 -5.13
N ASN A 13 -4.31 8.17 -6.07
CA ASN A 13 -5.03 9.40 -5.82
C ASN A 13 -6.32 9.17 -5.01
N LEU A 14 -6.97 8.01 -5.16
CA LEU A 14 -8.17 7.63 -4.40
C LEU A 14 -7.92 7.61 -2.88
N PHE A 15 -6.66 7.48 -2.46
CA PHE A 15 -6.31 7.59 -1.04
C PHE A 15 -6.55 8.99 -0.45
N GLY A 16 -6.90 9.97 -1.27
CA GLY A 16 -7.42 11.27 -0.84
C GLY A 16 -8.82 11.21 -0.23
N LEU A 17 -9.62 10.20 -0.54
CA LEU A 17 -11.01 10.04 -0.11
C LEU A 17 -11.19 9.68 1.37
N PRO A 18 -10.40 8.77 1.98
CA PRO A 18 -10.55 8.48 3.40
C PRO A 18 -10.33 9.71 4.27
N PRO A 19 -11.20 9.96 5.26
CA PRO A 19 -11.10 11.13 6.12
C PRO A 19 -9.81 11.12 6.93
N MET A 20 -9.22 12.29 7.16
CA MET A 20 -8.01 12.42 7.97
C MET A 20 -8.28 12.21 9.46
N ILE A 21 -9.46 12.63 9.92
CA ILE A 21 -9.93 12.46 11.29
C ILE A 21 -11.27 11.73 11.21
N PRO A 22 -11.29 10.42 11.37
CA PRO A 22 -12.52 9.65 11.28
C PRO A 22 -13.35 9.77 12.56
N PRO A 23 -14.68 9.67 12.45
CA PRO A 23 -15.58 9.63 13.59
C PRO A 23 -15.38 8.37 14.46
N GLU A 24 -14.74 7.33 13.96
CA GLU A 24 -14.63 6.00 14.58
C GLU A 24 -13.19 5.61 14.95
N GLY A 25 -12.31 6.55 15.20
CA GLY A 25 -10.96 6.28 15.70
C GLY A 25 -9.94 5.72 14.68
N ARG A 26 -10.35 5.32 13.48
CA ARG A 26 -9.43 4.91 12.41
C ARG A 26 -8.92 6.12 11.66
N THR A 27 -7.60 6.33 11.67
CA THR A 27 -6.97 7.45 10.96
C THR A 27 -6.49 7.04 9.58
N ARG A 28 -6.32 8.01 8.68
CA ARG A 28 -5.70 7.79 7.36
C ARG A 28 -4.30 7.18 7.50
N SER A 29 -3.52 7.57 8.53
CA SER A 29 -2.22 6.98 8.84
C SER A 29 -2.29 5.48 9.15
N TYR A 30 -3.38 5.02 9.76
CA TYR A 30 -3.59 3.59 10.02
C TYR A 30 -3.65 2.80 8.72
N TYR A 31 -4.44 3.24 7.75
CA TYR A 31 -4.53 2.57 6.45
C TYR A 31 -3.23 2.64 5.67
N HIS A 32 -2.51 3.77 5.75
CA HIS A 32 -1.26 3.95 5.02
C HIS A 32 -0.14 3.05 5.55
N HIS A 33 0.06 3.04 6.87
CA HIS A 33 1.27 2.45 7.46
C HIS A 33 1.05 1.07 8.06
N PHE A 34 -0.15 0.76 8.54
CA PHE A 34 -0.40 -0.46 9.30
C PHE A 34 -1.22 -1.50 8.54
N ILE A 35 -2.23 -1.07 7.79
CA ILE A 35 -2.91 -1.98 6.86
C ILE A 35 -2.06 -2.21 5.62
N ARG A 36 -1.20 -1.30 5.26
CA ARG A 36 -0.38 -1.20 4.06
C ARG A 36 -1.17 -0.72 2.84
N LEU A 37 -0.68 0.35 2.28
CA LEU A 37 -1.35 1.09 1.22
C LEU A 37 -1.56 0.24 -0.06
N SER A 38 -0.63 -0.67 -0.36
CA SER A 38 -0.72 -1.56 -1.52
C SER A 38 -1.96 -2.45 -1.54
N TYR A 39 -2.54 -2.74 -0.37
CA TYR A 39 -3.79 -3.52 -0.25
C TYR A 39 -5.03 -2.63 -0.12
N VAL A 40 -4.88 -1.45 0.46
CA VAL A 40 -6.00 -0.49 0.63
C VAL A 40 -6.41 0.13 -0.70
N LEU A 41 -5.46 0.39 -1.60
CA LEU A 41 -5.75 1.04 -2.88
C LEU A 41 -6.61 0.19 -3.82
N PRO A 42 -6.38 -1.12 -3.99
CA PRO A 42 -7.30 -2.00 -4.72
C PRO A 42 -8.73 -1.95 -4.18
N ASP A 43 -8.90 -2.02 -2.86
CA ASP A 43 -10.22 -1.93 -2.22
C ASP A 43 -10.90 -0.59 -2.53
N LEU A 44 -10.16 0.51 -2.40
CA LEU A 44 -10.68 1.84 -2.76
C LEU A 44 -11.04 1.93 -4.25
N GLY A 45 -10.22 1.37 -5.13
CA GLY A 45 -10.50 1.30 -6.56
C GLY A 45 -11.79 0.56 -6.86
N LEU A 46 -11.96 -0.61 -6.27
CA LEU A 46 -13.15 -1.44 -6.44
C LEU A 46 -14.42 -0.78 -5.88
N ILE A 47 -14.34 -0.15 -4.71
CA ILE A 47 -15.47 0.50 -4.06
C ILE A 47 -15.91 1.76 -4.82
N THR A 48 -14.96 2.59 -5.26
CA THR A 48 -15.26 3.87 -5.90
C THR A 48 -15.49 3.75 -7.39
N ASN A 49 -14.79 2.83 -8.03
CA ASN A 49 -14.85 2.50 -9.46
C ASN A 49 -15.05 3.71 -10.38
N PRO A 50 -14.10 4.68 -10.42
CA PRO A 50 -14.25 5.88 -11.21
C PRO A 50 -14.41 5.57 -12.71
N CYS A 51 -15.40 6.17 -13.35
CA CYS A 51 -15.66 6.01 -14.79
C CYS A 51 -14.79 6.89 -15.70
N LEU A 52 -14.02 7.80 -15.12
CA LEU A 52 -13.03 8.64 -15.80
C LEU A 52 -11.81 8.84 -14.93
N ASN A 53 -10.68 8.45 -15.42
CA ASN A 53 -9.38 8.57 -14.80
C ASN A 53 -8.48 9.42 -15.69
N ILE A 54 -7.84 10.45 -15.14
CA ILE A 54 -6.96 11.35 -15.88
C ILE A 54 -5.62 11.45 -15.14
N ILE A 55 -4.53 11.21 -15.86
CA ILE A 55 -3.17 11.44 -15.37
C ILE A 55 -2.63 12.67 -16.08
N ASP A 56 -2.35 13.72 -15.30
CA ASP A 56 -1.54 14.84 -15.75
C ASP A 56 -0.08 14.42 -15.76
N ALA A 57 0.44 14.18 -16.93
CA ALA A 57 1.83 13.85 -17.21
C ALA A 57 2.54 14.95 -17.99
N LEU A 58 2.16 16.23 -17.81
CA LEU A 58 2.94 17.35 -18.34
C LEU A 58 4.35 17.36 -17.73
N THR A 59 4.40 17.15 -16.40
CA THR A 59 5.67 16.95 -15.68
C THR A 59 5.52 15.79 -14.71
N GLY A 60 6.18 14.69 -14.98
CA GLY A 60 6.30 13.57 -14.06
C GLY A 60 7.37 13.81 -12.99
N GLN A 61 7.33 13.07 -11.89
CA GLN A 61 8.30 13.20 -10.82
C GLN A 61 9.11 11.92 -10.63
N TRP A 62 10.42 12.06 -10.74
CA TRP A 62 11.38 11.00 -10.47
C TRP A 62 11.69 10.88 -8.98
N GLY A 63 11.95 9.67 -8.52
CA GLY A 63 12.53 9.35 -7.23
C GLY A 63 11.52 9.21 -6.10
N ARG A 64 10.80 10.27 -5.75
CA ARG A 64 9.86 10.26 -4.63
C ARG A 64 8.73 11.29 -4.82
N GLU A 65 7.66 11.12 -4.06
CA GLU A 65 6.47 11.97 -4.11
C GLU A 65 6.68 13.40 -3.56
N TRP A 66 7.69 13.59 -2.72
CA TRP A 66 8.05 14.88 -2.14
C TRP A 66 9.52 15.20 -2.43
N GLY A 67 9.76 16.31 -3.13
CA GLY A 67 11.11 16.77 -3.42
C GLY A 67 11.92 15.87 -4.37
N GLY A 68 11.25 15.09 -5.20
CA GLY A 68 11.86 14.41 -6.33
C GLY A 68 12.16 15.36 -7.50
N GLU A 69 12.82 14.86 -8.52
CA GLU A 69 13.18 15.65 -9.71
C GLU A 69 12.06 15.63 -10.74
N GLY A 70 11.75 16.81 -11.33
CA GLY A 70 10.77 16.91 -12.41
C GLY A 70 11.31 16.32 -13.72
N ARG A 71 10.46 15.59 -14.44
CA ARG A 71 10.70 15.09 -15.80
C ARG A 71 9.59 15.63 -16.71
N ILE A 72 9.96 16.39 -17.73
CA ILE A 72 8.99 16.93 -18.70
C ILE A 72 8.58 15.81 -19.65
N CYS A 73 7.30 15.45 -19.63
CA CYS A 73 6.72 14.40 -20.46
C CYS A 73 5.74 14.93 -21.50
N ASN A 74 5.13 16.10 -21.26
CA ASN A 74 4.16 16.75 -22.16
C ASN A 74 3.04 15.83 -22.65
N ALA A 75 2.52 15.00 -21.76
CA ALA A 75 1.47 14.03 -22.06
C ALA A 75 0.27 14.19 -21.12
N LEU A 76 -0.90 13.79 -21.58
CA LEU A 76 -2.09 13.55 -20.80
C LEU A 76 -2.56 12.14 -21.09
N ILE A 77 -2.96 11.41 -20.06
CA ILE A 77 -3.49 10.05 -20.20
C ILE A 77 -4.88 10.04 -19.62
N ALA A 78 -5.84 9.51 -20.33
CA ALA A 78 -7.22 9.36 -19.88
C ALA A 78 -7.74 7.96 -20.16
N GLY A 79 -8.56 7.42 -19.27
CA GLY A 79 -9.18 6.12 -19.42
C GLY A 79 -10.41 5.96 -18.56
N ASP A 80 -11.22 4.98 -18.89
CA ASP A 80 -12.49 4.67 -18.23
C ASP A 80 -12.34 3.64 -17.10
N HIS A 81 -11.16 3.04 -16.93
CA HIS A 81 -10.89 2.06 -15.88
C HIS A 81 -9.58 2.39 -15.14
N THR A 82 -9.63 2.45 -13.82
CA THR A 82 -8.51 2.88 -12.98
C THR A 82 -7.25 2.04 -13.20
N VAL A 83 -7.37 0.70 -13.17
CA VAL A 83 -6.21 -0.19 -13.37
C VAL A 83 -5.64 -0.02 -14.77
N ALA A 84 -6.48 -0.06 -15.81
CA ALA A 84 -6.03 0.08 -17.20
C ALA A 84 -5.32 1.43 -17.44
N THR A 85 -5.87 2.52 -16.90
CA THR A 85 -5.26 3.86 -17.02
C THR A 85 -3.88 3.89 -16.35
N ASP A 86 -3.76 3.31 -15.16
CA ASP A 86 -2.49 3.28 -14.41
C ASP A 86 -1.47 2.34 -15.07
N VAL A 87 -1.90 1.21 -15.66
CA VAL A 87 -1.04 0.31 -16.45
C VAL A 87 -0.46 1.03 -17.67
N CYS A 88 -1.29 1.77 -18.42
CA CYS A 88 -0.81 2.59 -19.54
C CYS A 88 0.18 3.66 -19.06
N GLY A 89 -0.14 4.34 -17.97
CA GLY A 89 0.75 5.34 -17.36
C GLY A 89 2.08 4.73 -16.94
N MET A 90 2.05 3.57 -16.28
CA MET A 90 3.23 2.84 -15.85
C MET A 90 4.11 2.39 -17.03
N THR A 91 3.49 1.90 -18.10
CA THR A 91 4.18 1.53 -19.35
C THR A 91 4.86 2.75 -20.00
N LEU A 92 4.16 3.89 -20.06
CA LEU A 92 4.74 5.14 -20.58
C LEU A 92 5.86 5.70 -19.67
N MET A 93 5.88 5.35 -18.39
CA MET A 93 7.01 5.61 -17.49
C MET A 93 8.20 4.66 -17.71
N GLY A 94 8.05 3.63 -18.53
CA GLY A 94 9.10 2.64 -18.79
C GLY A 94 9.17 1.51 -17.76
N HIS A 95 8.14 1.34 -16.94
CA HIS A 95 8.08 0.26 -15.96
C HIS A 95 7.26 -0.93 -16.51
N ASP A 96 7.67 -2.13 -16.10
CA ASP A 96 6.89 -3.33 -16.36
C ASP A 96 5.67 -3.39 -15.43
N PRO A 97 4.42 -3.43 -15.94
CA PRO A 97 3.22 -3.55 -15.12
C PRO A 97 3.18 -4.79 -14.22
N TYR A 98 3.90 -5.85 -14.58
CA TYR A 98 4.01 -7.08 -13.79
C TYR A 98 5.14 -7.04 -12.75
N ALA A 99 5.99 -6.00 -12.75
CA ALA A 99 7.01 -5.84 -11.72
C ALA A 99 6.37 -5.77 -10.34
N ASP A 100 6.99 -6.42 -9.37
CA ASP A 100 6.56 -6.43 -7.98
C ASP A 100 7.77 -6.32 -7.05
N TRP A 101 7.54 -6.10 -5.77
CA TRP A 101 8.62 -6.06 -4.78
C TRP A 101 9.50 -7.33 -4.87
N PRO A 102 10.83 -7.24 -4.83
CA PRO A 102 11.66 -6.03 -4.64
C PRO A 102 12.08 -5.33 -5.95
N THR A 103 11.49 -5.67 -7.09
CA THR A 103 11.88 -5.11 -8.39
C THR A 103 11.43 -3.64 -8.53
N PRO A 104 12.30 -2.74 -8.99
CA PRO A 104 11.92 -1.35 -9.25
C PRO A 104 10.70 -1.24 -10.16
N PRO A 105 9.78 -0.28 -9.93
CA PRO A 105 9.86 0.79 -8.93
C PRO A 105 9.36 0.37 -7.52
N PHE A 106 8.98 -0.88 -7.31
CA PHE A 106 8.39 -1.40 -6.05
C PHE A 106 9.45 -1.82 -5.03
N ARG A 107 10.24 -0.86 -4.56
CA ARG A 107 11.38 -1.11 -3.67
C ARG A 107 11.00 -1.30 -2.20
N ARG A 108 9.77 -0.98 -1.81
CA ARG A 108 9.34 -1.01 -0.41
C ARG A 108 8.07 -1.83 -0.17
N ASP A 109 7.13 -1.83 -1.09
CA ASP A 109 5.90 -2.58 -0.98
C ASP A 109 5.46 -3.18 -2.33
N ARG A 110 4.43 -4.00 -2.27
CA ARG A 110 3.86 -4.72 -3.39
C ARG A 110 3.28 -3.78 -4.46
N ASN A 111 3.20 -4.28 -5.67
CA ASN A 111 2.49 -3.63 -6.75
C ASN A 111 0.98 -3.70 -6.51
N HIS A 112 0.37 -2.56 -6.21
CA HIS A 112 -1.07 -2.48 -5.97
C HIS A 112 -1.92 -2.77 -7.21
N LEU A 113 -1.41 -2.53 -8.43
CA LEU A 113 -2.10 -2.89 -9.66
C LEU A 113 -2.15 -4.41 -9.85
N LEU A 114 -1.05 -5.10 -9.52
CA LEU A 114 -0.99 -6.56 -9.53
C LEU A 114 -1.96 -7.17 -8.51
N ILE A 115 -2.03 -6.61 -7.31
CA ILE A 115 -2.98 -7.05 -6.28
C ILE A 115 -4.43 -6.83 -6.76
N ALA A 116 -4.72 -5.66 -7.37
CA ALA A 116 -6.05 -5.36 -7.92
C ALA A 116 -6.46 -6.37 -9.01
N ALA A 117 -5.57 -6.61 -9.97
CA ALA A 117 -5.82 -7.55 -11.07
C ALA A 117 -6.01 -8.99 -10.57
N ASN A 118 -5.19 -9.45 -9.63
CA ASN A 118 -5.34 -10.77 -8.99
C ASN A 118 -6.65 -10.90 -8.22
N GLY A 119 -7.17 -9.79 -7.68
CA GLY A 119 -8.49 -9.70 -7.06
C GLY A 119 -9.66 -9.57 -8.06
N GLY A 120 -9.40 -9.63 -9.37
CA GLY A 120 -10.42 -9.49 -10.41
C GLY A 120 -10.84 -8.06 -10.74
N PHE A 121 -10.09 -7.05 -10.28
CA PHE A 121 -10.34 -5.65 -10.59
C PHE A 121 -9.37 -5.15 -11.67
N GLY A 122 -9.73 -5.35 -12.94
CA GLY A 122 -8.96 -4.94 -14.11
C GLY A 122 -7.92 -5.95 -14.56
N SER A 123 -7.08 -5.57 -15.51
CA SER A 123 -6.02 -6.39 -16.10
C SER A 123 -4.72 -5.62 -16.23
N LEU A 124 -3.59 -6.32 -16.12
CA LEU A 124 -2.24 -5.81 -16.43
C LEU A 124 -1.83 -6.09 -17.87
N ASN A 125 -2.57 -6.95 -18.56
CA ASN A 125 -2.25 -7.35 -19.93
C ASN A 125 -2.61 -6.24 -20.91
N MET A 126 -1.61 -5.63 -21.53
CA MET A 126 -1.80 -4.57 -22.52
C MET A 126 -2.62 -5.02 -23.75
N GLU A 127 -2.67 -6.32 -24.06
CA GLU A 127 -3.50 -6.85 -25.14
C GLU A 127 -5.00 -6.81 -24.82
N GLU A 128 -5.36 -6.72 -23.55
CA GLU A 128 -6.75 -6.60 -23.07
C GLU A 128 -7.18 -5.14 -22.87
N ILE A 129 -6.27 -4.18 -23.10
CA ILE A 129 -6.50 -2.75 -22.94
C ILE A 129 -6.50 -2.08 -24.31
N ASP A 130 -7.61 -1.45 -24.69
CA ASP A 130 -7.65 -0.61 -25.90
C ASP A 130 -6.86 0.69 -25.64
N PHE A 131 -5.53 0.61 -25.85
CA PHE A 131 -4.61 1.71 -25.63
C PHE A 131 -4.26 2.41 -26.93
N GLN A 132 -4.78 3.62 -27.10
CA GLN A 132 -4.46 4.50 -28.23
C GLN A 132 -3.52 5.60 -27.76
N SER A 133 -2.39 5.76 -28.40
CA SER A 133 -1.36 6.72 -27.96
C SER A 133 -0.73 7.44 -29.15
N GLU A 134 -0.58 8.77 -29.00
CA GLU A 134 0.18 9.61 -29.93
C GLU A 134 1.66 9.71 -29.53
N VAL A 135 2.02 9.17 -28.35
CA VAL A 135 3.37 9.18 -27.82
C VAL A 135 3.89 7.77 -27.58
N GLN A 136 5.20 7.61 -27.63
CA GLN A 136 5.87 6.33 -27.32
C GLN A 136 6.62 6.45 -26.00
N GLY A 137 6.50 5.44 -25.17
CA GLY A 137 7.28 5.33 -23.93
C GLY A 137 8.68 4.75 -24.18
N PRO A 138 9.60 4.90 -23.21
CA PRO A 138 9.45 5.68 -21.98
C PRO A 138 9.50 7.20 -22.25
N LEU A 139 8.59 7.95 -21.62
CA LEU A 139 8.53 9.41 -21.79
C LEU A 139 9.72 10.12 -21.16
N ALA A 140 10.31 9.53 -20.12
CA ALA A 140 11.52 9.98 -19.45
C ALA A 140 12.13 8.82 -18.66
N ASP A 141 13.28 9.07 -18.02
CA ASP A 141 13.85 8.17 -17.03
C ASP A 141 13.08 8.31 -15.72
N PHE A 142 12.43 7.24 -15.26
CA PHE A 142 11.68 7.16 -14.02
C PHE A 142 12.15 6.00 -13.16
N ASP A 143 12.35 6.24 -11.88
CA ASP A 143 12.54 5.21 -10.85
C ASP A 143 12.13 5.75 -9.48
N SER A 144 11.94 4.87 -8.51
CA SER A 144 11.75 5.22 -7.11
C SER A 144 13.08 5.17 -6.35
N VAL A 145 13.23 6.02 -5.33
CA VAL A 145 14.41 6.00 -4.45
C VAL A 145 14.23 4.93 -3.38
N ALA A 146 15.23 4.09 -3.21
CA ALA A 146 15.32 3.22 -2.03
C ALA A 146 15.69 4.06 -0.79
N THR A 147 14.84 4.06 0.24
CA THR A 147 15.08 4.76 1.50
C THR A 147 15.62 3.83 2.59
N ASP A 148 15.42 2.55 2.42
CA ASP A 148 15.82 1.50 3.35
C ASP A 148 16.41 0.34 2.54
N SER A 149 17.29 -0.46 3.14
CA SER A 149 17.83 -1.63 2.44
C SER A 149 16.77 -2.72 2.29
N GLU A 150 16.94 -3.58 1.31
CA GLU A 150 16.02 -4.68 1.02
C GLU A 150 15.88 -5.61 2.24
N GLU A 151 16.97 -5.90 2.94
CA GLU A 151 16.97 -6.76 4.12
C GLU A 151 16.14 -6.16 5.27
N ILE A 152 16.19 -4.83 5.45
CA ILE A 152 15.37 -4.13 6.45
C ILE A 152 13.89 -4.20 6.07
N VAL A 153 13.58 -3.96 4.80
CA VAL A 153 12.20 -4.03 4.30
C VAL A 153 11.64 -5.44 4.44
N ASP A 154 12.42 -6.47 4.08
CA ASP A 154 12.04 -7.87 4.24
C ASP A 154 11.78 -8.20 5.72
N SER A 155 12.67 -7.81 6.61
CA SER A 155 12.50 -8.00 8.05
C SER A 155 11.20 -7.38 8.58
N TRP A 156 10.85 -6.17 8.14
CA TRP A 156 9.59 -5.55 8.51
C TRP A 156 8.37 -6.31 8.00
N ARG A 157 8.42 -6.80 6.78
CA ARG A 157 7.34 -7.57 6.16
C ARG A 157 7.12 -8.89 6.88
N ARG A 158 8.19 -9.63 7.16
CA ARG A 158 8.14 -10.88 7.95
C ARG A 158 7.52 -10.64 9.32
N THR A 159 8.04 -9.68 10.08
CA THR A 159 7.51 -9.35 11.41
C THR A 159 6.03 -8.98 11.35
N THR A 160 5.62 -8.20 10.35
CA THR A 160 4.20 -7.83 10.18
C THR A 160 3.34 -9.06 9.92
N CYS A 161 3.77 -9.96 9.06
CA CYS A 161 3.04 -11.19 8.74
C CYS A 161 2.96 -12.15 9.94
N GLU A 162 4.09 -12.37 10.62
CA GLU A 162 4.15 -13.22 11.82
C GLU A 162 3.22 -12.70 12.92
N GLN A 163 3.25 -11.41 13.21
CA GLN A 163 2.37 -10.83 14.23
C GLN A 163 0.90 -10.88 13.79
N GLY A 164 0.61 -10.71 12.51
CA GLY A 164 -0.73 -10.86 11.96
C GLY A 164 -1.28 -12.28 12.10
N LEU A 165 -0.47 -13.30 11.83
CA LEU A 165 -0.83 -14.70 12.02
C LEU A 165 -1.06 -15.05 13.50
N ILE A 166 -0.19 -14.55 14.39
CA ILE A 166 -0.37 -14.71 15.84
C ILE A 166 -1.65 -13.99 16.33
N TYR A 167 -1.96 -12.81 15.77
CA TYR A 167 -3.23 -12.15 16.05
C TYR A 167 -4.41 -13.05 15.69
N ARG A 168 -4.40 -13.65 14.50
CA ARG A 168 -5.43 -14.56 14.01
C ARG A 168 -5.65 -15.75 14.96
N GLU A 169 -4.58 -16.36 15.43
CA GLU A 169 -4.65 -17.47 16.41
C GLU A 169 -5.27 -17.05 17.74
N LYS A 170 -5.03 -15.82 18.16
CA LYS A 170 -5.48 -15.26 19.45
C LYS A 170 -6.71 -14.36 19.30
N GLN A 171 -7.30 -14.29 18.12
CA GLN A 171 -8.29 -13.29 17.72
C GLN A 171 -9.43 -13.18 18.72
N LYS A 172 -10.07 -14.28 19.08
CA LYS A 172 -11.18 -14.27 20.03
C LYS A 172 -10.82 -13.60 21.36
N LYS A 173 -9.70 -13.99 21.96
CA LYS A 173 -9.24 -13.41 23.23
C LYS A 173 -8.94 -11.93 23.12
N ILE A 174 -8.37 -11.50 21.99
CA ILE A 174 -8.01 -10.10 21.77
C ILE A 174 -9.26 -9.28 21.49
N ILE A 175 -10.21 -9.78 20.70
CA ILE A 175 -11.49 -9.13 20.45
C ILE A 175 -12.24 -8.91 21.76
N ASP A 176 -12.38 -9.94 22.59
CA ASP A 176 -13.11 -9.86 23.85
C ASP A 176 -12.49 -8.84 24.83
N ALA A 177 -11.17 -8.68 24.80
CA ALA A 177 -10.46 -7.78 25.71
C ALA A 177 -10.32 -6.33 25.20
N HIS A 178 -10.36 -6.10 23.88
CA HIS A 178 -9.89 -4.83 23.29
C HIS A 178 -10.80 -4.25 22.19
N ARG A 179 -12.09 -4.61 22.15
CA ARG A 179 -13.05 -4.07 21.17
C ARG A 179 -13.03 -2.54 21.15
N GLY A 180 -12.98 -1.96 19.94
CA GLY A 180 -12.95 -0.51 19.74
C GLY A 180 -11.62 0.15 20.11
N GLN A 181 -10.59 -0.63 20.35
CA GLN A 181 -9.25 -0.12 20.67
C GLN A 181 -8.23 -0.53 19.62
N TYR A 182 -7.15 0.24 19.56
CA TYR A 182 -5.95 -0.22 18.87
C TYR A 182 -5.14 -1.09 19.82
N VAL A 183 -4.56 -2.16 19.28
CA VAL A 183 -3.61 -3.02 19.99
C VAL A 183 -2.26 -2.96 19.25
N TYR A 184 -1.19 -2.82 20.02
CA TYR A 184 0.16 -2.98 19.51
C TYR A 184 0.71 -4.32 19.97
N MET A 185 1.09 -5.14 19.01
CA MET A 185 1.65 -6.46 19.29
C MET A 185 3.15 -6.48 19.00
N GLN A 186 3.87 -7.16 19.88
CA GLN A 186 5.28 -7.47 19.74
C GLN A 186 5.52 -8.87 20.34
N ASP A 187 6.30 -9.68 19.64
CA ASP A 187 6.64 -11.05 20.07
C ASP A 187 5.39 -11.86 20.52
N GLY A 188 4.31 -11.72 19.77
CA GLY A 188 3.05 -12.43 20.01
C GLY A 188 2.25 -11.97 21.22
N LYS A 189 2.56 -10.82 21.80
CA LYS A 189 1.87 -10.27 22.97
C LYS A 189 1.33 -8.87 22.68
N VAL A 190 0.16 -8.56 23.21
CA VAL A 190 -0.31 -7.18 23.26
C VAL A 190 0.51 -6.42 24.31
N VAL A 191 1.36 -5.52 23.85
CA VAL A 191 2.24 -4.71 24.73
C VAL A 191 1.69 -3.32 24.99
N TRP A 192 0.71 -2.89 24.21
CA TRP A 192 -0.01 -1.64 24.42
C TRP A 192 -1.41 -1.75 23.80
N ASN A 193 -2.38 -1.04 24.38
CA ASN A 193 -3.72 -0.83 23.83
C ASN A 193 -4.22 0.58 24.16
N GLY A 194 -5.12 1.12 23.36
CA GLY A 194 -5.73 2.43 23.55
C GLY A 194 -6.59 2.87 22.38
N SER A 195 -7.34 3.96 22.59
CA SER A 195 -8.23 4.53 21.56
C SER A 195 -7.53 5.46 20.57
N ASP A 196 -6.36 6.00 20.91
CA ASP A 196 -5.63 6.95 20.07
C ASP A 196 -4.35 6.31 19.50
N PRO A 197 -4.29 6.07 18.17
CA PRO A 197 -3.12 5.48 17.51
C PRO A 197 -2.02 6.50 17.19
N THR A 198 -2.26 7.80 17.40
CA THR A 198 -1.39 8.86 16.87
C THR A 198 -0.06 8.97 17.60
N ASN A 199 0.05 8.50 18.85
CA ASN A 199 1.27 8.58 19.63
C ASN A 199 2.30 7.50 19.25
N LEU A 200 2.83 7.59 18.03
CA LEU A 200 3.88 6.69 17.52
C LEU A 200 5.17 6.72 18.34
N GLY A 201 5.50 7.88 18.95
CA GLY A 201 6.68 8.03 19.79
C GLY A 201 6.66 7.13 21.01
N SER A 202 5.52 7.01 21.67
CA SER A 202 5.34 6.10 22.80
C SER A 202 5.45 4.63 22.37
N ARG A 203 4.91 4.28 21.20
CA ARG A 203 5.01 2.92 20.66
C ARG A 203 6.44 2.53 20.31
N ARG A 204 7.22 3.45 19.73
CA ARG A 204 8.64 3.22 19.48
C ARG A 204 9.43 2.98 20.77
N LYS A 205 9.08 3.66 21.86
CA LYS A 205 9.67 3.37 23.18
C LYS A 205 9.34 1.97 23.66
N LEU A 206 8.10 1.49 23.47
CA LEU A 206 7.70 0.13 23.81
C LEU A 206 8.47 -0.92 23.03
N SER A 207 8.79 -0.66 21.74
CA SER A 207 9.60 -1.55 20.91
C SER A 207 11.11 -1.45 21.15
N GLY A 208 11.55 -0.67 22.16
CA GLY A 208 12.97 -0.45 22.43
C GLY A 208 13.67 0.42 21.38
N ASN A 209 12.92 1.25 20.65
CA ASN A 209 13.41 2.09 19.55
C ASN A 209 14.12 1.30 18.42
N ARG A 210 13.88 0.02 18.29
CA ARG A 210 14.47 -0.79 17.21
C ARG A 210 13.94 -0.33 15.87
N LYS A 211 14.83 0.10 14.97
CA LYS A 211 14.48 0.50 13.60
C LYS A 211 14.21 -0.71 12.70
N ASP A 212 14.78 -1.83 13.03
CA ASP A 212 14.72 -3.12 12.35
C ASP A 212 13.47 -3.93 12.68
N SER A 213 12.65 -3.46 13.61
CA SER A 213 11.42 -4.13 14.02
C SER A 213 10.19 -3.37 13.53
N ALA A 214 9.33 -4.06 12.79
CA ALA A 214 8.05 -3.51 12.38
C ALA A 214 7.14 -3.28 13.57
N LEU A 215 6.44 -2.14 13.57
CA LEU A 215 5.39 -1.84 14.52
C LEU A 215 4.08 -2.45 14.00
N TRP A 216 3.67 -3.57 14.57
CA TRP A 216 2.39 -4.17 14.20
C TRP A 216 1.26 -3.60 15.07
N LEU A 217 0.43 -2.77 14.45
CA LEU A 217 -0.71 -2.12 15.08
C LEU A 217 -2.00 -2.57 14.38
N LYS A 218 -2.98 -2.99 15.16
CA LYS A 218 -4.30 -3.39 14.66
C LYS A 218 -5.38 -2.62 15.41
N TYR A 219 -6.36 -2.11 14.68
CA TYR A 219 -7.63 -1.69 15.27
C TYR A 219 -8.52 -2.92 15.44
N VAL A 220 -8.95 -3.18 16.66
CA VAL A 220 -9.89 -4.26 16.96
C VAL A 220 -11.29 -3.72 16.74
N ASP A 221 -11.83 -3.98 15.55
CA ASP A 221 -13.15 -3.49 15.18
C ASP A 221 -14.23 -4.05 16.12
N PRO A 222 -15.18 -3.23 16.62
CA PRO A 222 -16.30 -3.72 17.43
C PRO A 222 -17.12 -4.82 16.77
N ASP A 223 -17.21 -4.76 15.42
CA ASP A 223 -17.98 -5.69 14.61
C ASP A 223 -17.14 -6.86 14.06
N GLU A 224 -15.84 -6.90 14.35
CA GLU A 224 -14.95 -7.97 13.93
C GLU A 224 -15.40 -9.32 14.53
N LYS A 225 -15.50 -10.32 13.66
CA LYS A 225 -15.93 -11.67 14.05
C LYS A 225 -14.72 -12.58 14.17
N GLU A 226 -14.83 -13.55 15.08
CA GLU A 226 -13.86 -14.65 15.15
C GLU A 226 -13.80 -15.38 13.80
N GLY A 227 -12.60 -15.59 13.30
CA GLY A 227 -12.35 -16.20 11.99
C GLY A 227 -12.20 -15.23 10.83
N GLU A 228 -12.55 -13.95 10.97
CA GLU A 228 -12.18 -12.94 9.99
C GLU A 228 -10.66 -12.77 9.94
N HIS A 229 -10.10 -12.73 8.75
CA HIS A 229 -8.67 -12.59 8.55
C HIS A 229 -8.32 -11.85 7.25
N PHE A 230 -7.07 -11.45 7.17
CA PHE A 230 -6.51 -10.80 5.99
C PHE A 230 -5.47 -11.72 5.36
N GLU A 231 -5.74 -12.23 4.18
CA GLU A 231 -4.89 -13.20 3.45
C GLU A 231 -3.49 -12.66 3.14
N ARG A 232 -3.32 -11.34 3.09
CA ARG A 232 -2.04 -10.69 2.84
C ARG A 232 -0.90 -11.11 3.78
N TYR A 233 -1.19 -11.62 4.96
CA TYR A 233 -0.14 -12.10 5.86
C TYR A 233 0.51 -13.37 5.34
N GLU A 234 -0.30 -14.29 4.83
CA GLU A 234 0.19 -15.55 4.25
C GLU A 234 0.93 -15.29 2.93
N GLU A 235 0.39 -14.42 2.10
CA GLU A 235 1.03 -14.02 0.85
C GLU A 235 2.44 -13.45 1.09
N CYS A 236 2.59 -12.56 2.08
CA CYS A 236 3.90 -12.01 2.40
C CYS A 236 4.90 -13.08 2.89
N LEU A 237 4.45 -14.08 3.63
CA LEU A 237 5.32 -15.18 4.08
C LEU A 237 5.76 -16.07 2.92
N GLN A 238 4.88 -16.32 1.94
CA GLN A 238 5.21 -17.08 0.74
C GLN A 238 6.27 -16.41 -0.13
N MET A 239 6.26 -15.09 -0.20
CA MET A 239 7.25 -14.32 -0.98
C MET A 239 8.62 -14.27 -0.32
N ALA A 240 8.68 -14.49 0.97
CA ALA A 240 9.89 -14.40 1.76
C ALA A 240 10.61 -15.74 1.95
N SER A 241 10.07 -16.82 1.40
CA SER A 241 10.66 -18.17 1.34
C SER A 241 11.29 -18.45 -0.02
#